data_99aa674aa5ecc503af775213626a9974
#
_entry.id   99aa674aa5ecc503af775213626a9974
#
_cell.length_a   1.000
_cell.length_b   1.000
_cell.length_c   1.000
_cell.angle_alpha   90.00
_cell.angle_beta   90.00
_cell.angle_gamma   90.00
#
_symmetry.space_group_name_H-M   'P 1'
#
loop_
_entity.id
_entity.type
_entity.pdbx_description
1 polymer ?
#
loop_
_entity_poly.entity_id
_entity_poly.type
_entity_poly.pdbx_seq_one_letter_code
_entity_poly.pdbx_strand_id
1 'polypeptide(L)'
;MSKVYTSVTELIGRTPLIELVNIEKKYDLKAKVVAKLELFNPAGSVKDRVARAMVEDAEKSGKLKKGSTIIEPTSGNTGIGLASVATAKGYKTILTMPETMSVERRNLLKAYGAEIVLTDGTKGMSGAIAKAKELQKEIDGGIILGQFENPANPKAHFDTTGPEIWEDTDGNVDFFVAGVGTGGTLSGVGNFLKSKKADVKVVAVEPQTSPVLSEGHGGPHKIQGIGAGFVPDTLDTKVYDEILPIANEAAFSNANDIAKTEGILVGISSGAALAAAIELAKREENAGKTIVALFPDTGERYLSTGVFNS
;
A
#
# COMPACT_ATOMS: atom_id res chain seq x y z
N MET A 1 18.50 -26.34 8.64
CA MET A 1 17.93 -26.26 7.28
C MET A 1 18.56 -25.05 6.58
N SER A 2 18.94 -25.20 5.31
CA SER A 2 19.44 -24.09 4.48
C SER A 2 18.34 -23.03 4.35
N LYS A 3 18.72 -21.72 4.48
CA LYS A 3 17.82 -20.57 4.27
C LYS A 3 18.09 -19.89 2.92
N VAL A 4 18.56 -20.64 1.92
CA VAL A 4 18.75 -20.12 0.56
C VAL A 4 17.41 -20.17 -0.15
N TYR A 5 16.90 -19.01 -0.53
CA TYR A 5 15.67 -18.86 -1.30
C TYR A 5 15.94 -19.02 -2.79
N THR A 6 14.98 -19.51 -3.54
CA THR A 6 15.09 -19.79 -4.98
C THR A 6 14.30 -18.80 -5.84
N SER A 7 13.43 -18.00 -5.24
CA SER A 7 12.65 -16.97 -5.91
C SER A 7 12.51 -15.73 -5.02
N VAL A 8 12.52 -14.55 -5.65
CA VAL A 8 12.23 -13.28 -4.95
C VAL A 8 10.84 -13.28 -4.30
N THR A 9 9.90 -14.04 -4.86
CA THR A 9 8.53 -14.14 -4.31
C THR A 9 8.50 -14.75 -2.91
N GLU A 10 9.48 -15.57 -2.55
CA GLU A 10 9.61 -16.16 -1.21
C GLU A 10 10.06 -15.16 -0.15
N LEU A 11 10.67 -14.03 -0.57
CA LEU A 11 11.14 -12.96 0.29
C LEU A 11 10.05 -11.93 0.62
N ILE A 12 8.90 -11.99 -0.05
CA ILE A 12 7.80 -11.06 0.15
C ILE A 12 7.12 -11.34 1.49
N GLY A 13 6.91 -10.27 2.27
CA GLY A 13 6.32 -10.34 3.60
C GLY A 13 7.36 -10.49 4.71
N ARG A 14 6.91 -10.84 5.92
CA ARG A 14 7.73 -10.90 7.14
C ARG A 14 8.50 -9.61 7.39
N THR A 15 7.88 -8.50 7.07
CA THR A 15 8.46 -7.17 7.27
C THR A 15 8.49 -6.83 8.76
N PRO A 16 9.51 -6.07 9.22
CA PRO A 16 9.66 -5.79 10.64
C PRO A 16 8.63 -4.80 11.18
N LEU A 17 8.39 -4.88 12.48
CA LEU A 17 7.80 -3.83 13.29
C LEU A 17 8.90 -3.06 14.04
N ILE A 18 8.73 -1.75 14.18
CA ILE A 18 9.60 -0.90 15.00
C ILE A 18 8.78 0.03 15.88
N GLU A 19 9.12 0.14 17.16
CA GLU A 19 8.60 1.17 18.06
C GLU A 19 9.27 2.50 17.78
N LEU A 20 8.50 3.56 17.60
CA LEU A 20 8.98 4.88 17.23
C LEU A 20 9.31 5.73 18.48
N VAL A 21 10.29 5.26 19.26
CA VAL A 21 10.63 5.82 20.58
C VAL A 21 11.08 7.28 20.55
N ASN A 22 11.71 7.73 19.47
CA ASN A 22 12.14 9.12 19.36
C ASN A 22 10.97 10.03 18.95
N ILE A 23 10.04 9.54 18.13
CA ILE A 23 8.77 10.21 17.81
C ILE A 23 7.92 10.32 19.07
N GLU A 24 7.77 9.24 19.85
CA GLU A 24 7.03 9.24 21.11
C GLU A 24 7.56 10.31 22.08
N LYS A 25 8.87 10.36 22.26
CA LYS A 25 9.54 11.40 23.06
C LYS A 25 9.31 12.80 22.52
N LYS A 26 9.51 13.01 21.23
CA LYS A 26 9.44 14.30 20.58
C LYS A 26 8.07 14.95 20.75
N TYR A 27 7.01 14.14 20.65
CA TYR A 27 5.61 14.61 20.70
C TYR A 27 4.93 14.41 22.06
N ASP A 28 5.66 13.94 23.10
CA ASP A 28 5.13 13.59 24.42
C ASP A 28 3.89 12.68 24.32
N LEU A 29 3.99 11.60 23.55
CA LEU A 29 2.86 10.72 23.27
C LEU A 29 2.49 9.89 24.50
N LYS A 30 1.20 9.66 24.69
CA LYS A 30 0.65 8.89 25.82
C LYS A 30 0.54 7.39 25.50
N ALA A 31 0.46 7.05 24.23
CA ALA A 31 0.40 5.68 23.71
C ALA A 31 1.69 5.31 22.98
N LYS A 32 1.97 4.01 22.90
CA LYS A 32 3.05 3.44 22.10
C LYS A 32 2.69 3.49 20.62
N VAL A 33 3.61 3.92 19.76
CA VAL A 33 3.45 3.93 18.30
C VAL A 33 4.43 2.98 17.66
N VAL A 34 3.91 1.98 16.97
CA VAL A 34 4.68 0.93 16.29
C VAL A 34 4.43 1.01 14.78
N ALA A 35 5.49 1.03 13.99
CA ALA A 35 5.41 1.07 12.54
C ALA A 35 5.64 -0.31 11.90
N LYS A 36 4.73 -0.76 11.04
CA LYS A 36 4.93 -1.94 10.15
C LYS A 36 5.61 -1.46 8.87
N LEU A 37 6.86 -1.85 8.65
CA LEU A 37 7.72 -1.31 7.60
C LEU A 37 7.63 -2.13 6.30
N GLU A 38 6.67 -1.85 5.44
CA GLU A 38 6.47 -2.55 4.17
C GLU A 38 7.51 -2.20 3.09
N LEU A 39 8.34 -1.20 3.34
CA LEU A 39 9.49 -0.88 2.48
C LEU A 39 10.54 -2.01 2.43
N PHE A 40 10.52 -2.94 3.39
CA PHE A 40 11.41 -4.10 3.42
C PHE A 40 10.99 -5.25 2.48
N ASN A 41 9.84 -5.15 1.82
CA ASN A 41 9.54 -6.06 0.73
C ASN A 41 10.55 -5.88 -0.42
N PRO A 42 10.87 -6.93 -1.20
CA PRO A 42 11.93 -6.89 -2.22
C PRO A 42 11.78 -5.79 -3.27
N ALA A 43 10.56 -5.49 -3.70
CA ALA A 43 10.30 -4.36 -4.61
C ALA A 43 9.89 -3.07 -3.87
N GLY A 44 10.12 -3.01 -2.54
CA GLY A 44 10.07 -1.81 -1.71
C GLY A 44 8.67 -1.32 -1.33
N SER A 45 7.64 -2.15 -1.39
CA SER A 45 6.30 -1.73 -0.94
C SER A 45 5.38 -2.87 -0.52
N VAL A 46 4.29 -2.49 0.18
CA VAL A 46 3.17 -3.37 0.55
C VAL A 46 2.53 -4.06 -0.67
N LYS A 47 2.64 -3.47 -1.86
CA LYS A 47 2.03 -4.00 -3.07
C LYS A 47 2.72 -5.25 -3.61
N ASP A 48 3.92 -5.58 -3.16
CA ASP A 48 4.56 -6.86 -3.45
C ASP A 48 3.69 -8.03 -2.98
N ARG A 49 3.07 -7.90 -1.80
CA ARG A 49 2.13 -8.89 -1.26
C ARG A 49 0.90 -9.05 -2.13
N VAL A 50 0.31 -7.93 -2.54
CA VAL A 50 -0.88 -7.89 -3.40
C VAL A 50 -0.57 -8.48 -4.77
N ALA A 51 0.56 -8.09 -5.37
CA ALA A 51 1.00 -8.60 -6.66
C ALA A 51 1.20 -10.13 -6.63
N ARG A 52 1.90 -10.65 -5.61
CA ARG A 52 2.08 -12.09 -5.44
C ARG A 52 0.74 -12.80 -5.30
N ALA A 53 -0.14 -12.32 -4.43
CA ALA A 53 -1.41 -12.96 -4.17
C ALA A 53 -2.32 -12.98 -5.40
N MET A 54 -2.43 -11.87 -6.13
CA MET A 54 -3.24 -11.81 -7.35
C MET A 54 -2.71 -12.73 -8.45
N VAL A 55 -1.37 -12.79 -8.62
CA VAL A 55 -0.75 -13.69 -9.61
C VAL A 55 -0.97 -15.16 -9.23
N GLU A 56 -0.72 -15.53 -7.97
CA GLU A 56 -0.89 -16.91 -7.49
C GLU A 56 -2.37 -17.36 -7.52
N ASP A 57 -3.31 -16.47 -7.22
CA ASP A 57 -4.74 -16.74 -7.35
C ASP A 57 -5.16 -16.97 -8.81
N ALA A 58 -4.64 -16.15 -9.72
CA ALA A 58 -4.89 -16.29 -11.15
C ALA A 58 -4.28 -17.59 -11.73
N GLU A 59 -3.09 -18.01 -11.25
CA GLU A 59 -2.48 -19.30 -11.57
C GLU A 59 -3.35 -20.46 -11.07
N LYS A 60 -3.73 -20.41 -9.78
CA LYS A 60 -4.52 -21.46 -9.11
C LYS A 60 -5.89 -21.64 -9.76
N SER A 61 -6.53 -20.54 -10.17
CA SER A 61 -7.83 -20.57 -10.86
C SER A 61 -7.73 -20.94 -12.35
N GLY A 62 -6.52 -21.10 -12.90
CA GLY A 62 -6.28 -21.40 -14.30
C GLY A 62 -6.51 -20.23 -15.26
N LYS A 63 -6.75 -19.02 -14.74
CA LYS A 63 -6.87 -17.78 -15.53
C LYS A 63 -5.53 -17.35 -16.11
N LEU A 64 -4.44 -17.50 -15.34
CA LEU A 64 -3.06 -17.21 -15.75
C LEU A 64 -2.33 -18.52 -16.05
N LYS A 65 -1.81 -18.67 -17.27
CA LYS A 65 -1.12 -19.86 -17.74
C LYS A 65 0.26 -19.51 -18.31
N LYS A 66 1.12 -20.49 -18.48
CA LYS A 66 2.42 -20.28 -19.14
C LYS A 66 2.23 -19.58 -20.49
N GLY A 67 2.92 -18.47 -20.70
CA GLY A 67 2.80 -17.64 -21.91
C GLY A 67 1.73 -16.53 -21.83
N SER A 68 0.90 -16.51 -20.79
CA SER A 68 -0.03 -15.40 -20.54
C SER A 68 0.71 -14.07 -20.32
N THR A 69 0.02 -12.97 -20.62
CA THR A 69 0.50 -11.61 -20.40
C THR A 69 -0.35 -10.92 -19.33
N ILE A 70 0.28 -10.45 -18.26
CA ILE A 70 -0.37 -9.65 -17.24
C ILE A 70 -0.46 -8.20 -17.74
N ILE A 71 -1.66 -7.63 -17.73
CA ILE A 71 -1.93 -6.26 -18.14
C ILE A 71 -2.55 -5.55 -16.95
N GLU A 72 -2.01 -4.38 -16.56
CA GLU A 72 -2.59 -3.63 -15.43
C GLU A 72 -2.52 -2.12 -15.70
N PRO A 73 -3.62 -1.38 -15.49
CA PRO A 73 -3.64 0.07 -15.58
C PRO A 73 -3.10 0.67 -14.27
N THR A 74 -1.81 0.86 -14.19
CA THR A 74 -1.17 1.41 -13.00
C THR A 74 0.22 1.97 -13.29
N SER A 75 0.59 3.04 -12.62
CA SER A 75 1.94 3.62 -12.62
C SER A 75 2.58 3.58 -11.22
N GLY A 76 1.87 3.04 -10.24
CA GLY A 76 2.28 3.04 -8.83
C GLY A 76 2.96 1.75 -8.39
N ASN A 77 2.97 1.56 -7.08
CA ASN A 77 3.61 0.43 -6.41
C ASN A 77 3.07 -0.93 -6.86
N THR A 78 1.79 -1.00 -7.24
CA THR A 78 1.21 -2.24 -7.78
C THR A 78 1.89 -2.66 -9.09
N GLY A 79 2.15 -1.71 -9.99
CA GLY A 79 2.89 -2.00 -11.22
C GLY A 79 4.31 -2.50 -10.95
N ILE A 80 5.00 -1.93 -9.97
CA ILE A 80 6.35 -2.34 -9.56
C ILE A 80 6.31 -3.77 -8.99
N GLY A 81 5.39 -4.05 -8.07
CA GLY A 81 5.20 -5.37 -7.49
C GLY A 81 4.84 -6.42 -8.54
N LEU A 82 3.91 -6.09 -9.46
CA LEU A 82 3.53 -6.99 -10.55
C LEU A 82 4.70 -7.26 -11.51
N ALA A 83 5.45 -6.24 -11.90
CA ALA A 83 6.62 -6.41 -12.77
C ALA A 83 7.66 -7.32 -12.11
N SER A 84 7.96 -7.12 -10.82
CA SER A 84 8.90 -7.96 -10.07
C SER A 84 8.43 -9.42 -9.98
N VAL A 85 7.19 -9.65 -9.55
CA VAL A 85 6.63 -11.01 -9.38
C VAL A 85 6.49 -11.73 -10.72
N ALA A 86 5.97 -11.03 -11.74
CA ALA A 86 5.78 -11.59 -13.07
C ALA A 86 7.11 -11.99 -13.71
N THR A 87 8.14 -11.14 -13.64
CA THR A 87 9.48 -11.46 -14.13
C THR A 87 10.05 -12.69 -13.43
N ALA A 88 9.93 -12.80 -12.11
CA ALA A 88 10.40 -13.95 -11.35
C ALA A 88 9.68 -15.25 -11.70
N LYS A 89 8.43 -15.17 -12.16
CA LYS A 89 7.59 -16.31 -12.55
C LYS A 89 7.59 -16.57 -14.08
N GLY A 90 8.29 -15.74 -14.87
CA GLY A 90 8.41 -15.90 -16.32
C GLY A 90 7.20 -15.43 -17.13
N TYR A 91 6.38 -14.53 -16.57
CA TYR A 91 5.28 -13.87 -17.27
C TYR A 91 5.70 -12.55 -17.90
N LYS A 92 5.06 -12.20 -19.01
CA LYS A 92 5.13 -10.86 -19.57
C LYS A 92 4.22 -9.91 -18.79
N THR A 93 4.64 -8.66 -18.68
CA THR A 93 3.84 -7.62 -18.02
C THR A 93 3.75 -6.39 -18.91
N ILE A 94 2.53 -5.90 -19.13
CA ILE A 94 2.24 -4.65 -19.82
C ILE A 94 1.52 -3.73 -18.84
N LEU A 95 2.07 -2.54 -18.63
CA LEU A 95 1.49 -1.53 -17.74
C LEU A 95 1.03 -0.34 -18.56
N THR A 96 -0.25 0.01 -18.44
CA THR A 96 -0.81 1.18 -19.10
C THR A 96 -0.87 2.34 -18.14
N MET A 97 -0.44 3.52 -18.57
CA MET A 97 -0.40 4.72 -17.73
C MET A 97 -0.42 6.00 -18.56
N PRO A 98 -0.91 7.12 -17.98
CA PRO A 98 -0.83 8.42 -18.63
C PRO A 98 0.62 8.84 -18.91
N GLU A 99 0.87 9.49 -20.02
CA GLU A 99 2.20 10.03 -20.39
C GLU A 99 2.73 11.10 -19.43
N THR A 100 1.87 11.64 -18.55
CA THR A 100 2.23 12.58 -17.49
C THR A 100 2.99 11.95 -16.33
N MET A 101 3.09 10.61 -16.29
CA MET A 101 3.85 9.91 -15.25
C MET A 101 5.35 10.18 -15.37
N SER A 102 6.02 10.32 -14.21
CA SER A 102 7.44 10.69 -14.17
C SER A 102 8.33 9.67 -14.89
N VAL A 103 9.42 10.18 -15.45
CA VAL A 103 10.41 9.37 -16.18
C VAL A 103 11.04 8.34 -15.25
N GLU A 104 11.30 8.71 -14.00
CA GLU A 104 11.88 7.82 -12.99
C GLU A 104 10.99 6.59 -12.74
N ARG A 105 9.67 6.78 -12.62
CA ARG A 105 8.72 5.67 -12.47
C ARG A 105 8.71 4.75 -13.67
N ARG A 106 8.68 5.35 -14.88
CA ARG A 106 8.74 4.58 -16.14
C ARG A 106 10.03 3.77 -16.25
N ASN A 107 11.16 4.37 -15.89
CA ASN A 107 12.47 3.71 -15.92
C ASN A 107 12.54 2.56 -14.90
N LEU A 108 12.02 2.75 -13.70
CA LEU A 108 11.97 1.70 -12.68
C LEU A 108 11.14 0.48 -13.15
N LEU A 109 9.97 0.71 -13.73
CA LEU A 109 9.10 -0.36 -14.26
C LEU A 109 9.77 -1.11 -15.41
N LYS A 110 10.43 -0.38 -16.34
CA LYS A 110 11.21 -1.00 -17.43
C LYS A 110 12.40 -1.81 -16.91
N ALA A 111 13.05 -1.35 -15.85
CA ALA A 111 14.17 -2.08 -15.23
C ALA A 111 13.73 -3.44 -14.67
N TYR A 112 12.47 -3.57 -14.22
CA TYR A 112 11.85 -4.84 -13.86
C TYR A 112 11.34 -5.65 -15.05
N GLY A 113 11.55 -5.21 -16.29
CA GLY A 113 11.17 -5.93 -17.51
C GLY A 113 9.73 -5.70 -17.98
N ALA A 114 9.00 -4.74 -17.39
CA ALA A 114 7.65 -4.41 -17.84
C ALA A 114 7.67 -3.61 -19.16
N GLU A 115 6.77 -3.94 -20.07
CA GLU A 115 6.42 -3.10 -21.20
C GLU A 115 5.48 -1.98 -20.74
N ILE A 116 5.72 -0.74 -21.20
CA ILE A 116 4.92 0.42 -20.84
C ILE A 116 4.18 0.94 -22.05
N VAL A 117 2.87 1.04 -21.93
CA VAL A 117 2.00 1.66 -22.94
C VAL A 117 1.49 2.98 -22.37
N LEU A 118 1.97 4.08 -22.95
CA LEU A 118 1.56 5.43 -22.56
C LEU A 118 0.23 5.79 -23.22
N THR A 119 -0.63 6.46 -22.47
CA THR A 119 -1.91 6.97 -22.93
C THR A 119 -1.96 8.49 -22.83
N ASP A 120 -2.88 9.12 -23.54
CA ASP A 120 -3.11 10.57 -23.53
C ASP A 120 -3.26 11.08 -22.08
N GLY A 121 -2.38 12.00 -21.70
CA GLY A 121 -2.34 12.57 -20.35
C GLY A 121 -3.63 13.27 -19.94
N THR A 122 -4.37 13.84 -20.90
CA THR A 122 -5.64 14.54 -20.66
C THR A 122 -6.75 13.60 -20.18
N LYS A 123 -6.64 12.30 -20.52
CA LYS A 123 -7.60 11.26 -20.11
C LYS A 123 -7.26 10.63 -18.75
N GLY A 124 -6.11 10.95 -18.16
CA GLY A 124 -5.69 10.43 -16.88
C GLY A 124 -5.78 8.90 -16.78
N MET A 125 -6.13 8.40 -15.59
CA MET A 125 -6.25 6.95 -15.36
C MET A 125 -7.41 6.29 -16.15
N SER A 126 -8.46 7.01 -16.49
CA SER A 126 -9.54 6.45 -17.30
C SER A 126 -9.07 6.05 -18.70
N GLY A 127 -8.17 6.82 -19.28
CA GLY A 127 -7.50 6.48 -20.55
C GLY A 127 -6.62 5.23 -20.42
N ALA A 128 -5.88 5.10 -19.33
CA ALA A 128 -5.05 3.92 -19.07
C ALA A 128 -5.91 2.65 -18.88
N ILE A 129 -7.01 2.75 -18.15
CA ILE A 129 -7.96 1.64 -17.95
C ILE A 129 -8.58 1.20 -19.29
N ALA A 130 -9.01 2.16 -20.11
CA ALA A 130 -9.58 1.85 -21.44
C ALA A 130 -8.55 1.12 -22.32
N LYS A 131 -7.29 1.58 -22.33
CA LYS A 131 -6.21 0.95 -23.10
C LYS A 131 -5.85 -0.45 -22.58
N ALA A 132 -5.85 -0.66 -21.26
CA ALA A 132 -5.65 -2.00 -20.69
C ALA A 132 -6.73 -2.99 -21.16
N LYS A 133 -8.00 -2.57 -21.15
CA LYS A 133 -9.14 -3.39 -21.65
C LYS A 133 -9.07 -3.66 -23.15
N GLU A 134 -8.57 -2.72 -23.94
CA GLU A 134 -8.31 -2.91 -25.37
C GLU A 134 -7.23 -3.98 -25.58
N LEU A 135 -6.06 -3.82 -24.95
CA LEU A 135 -4.96 -4.77 -25.03
C LEU A 135 -5.33 -6.17 -24.53
N GLN A 136 -6.17 -6.27 -23.50
CA GLN A 136 -6.67 -7.55 -23.02
C GLN A 136 -7.45 -8.33 -24.10
N LYS A 137 -8.18 -7.63 -24.97
CA LYS A 137 -8.93 -8.25 -26.08
C LYS A 137 -8.04 -8.61 -27.26
N GLU A 138 -6.97 -7.86 -27.49
CA GLU A 138 -6.05 -8.03 -28.62
C GLU A 138 -4.99 -9.11 -28.36
N ILE A 139 -4.57 -9.26 -27.10
CA ILE A 139 -3.48 -10.16 -26.71
C ILE A 139 -4.08 -11.49 -26.24
N ASP A 140 -3.79 -12.56 -26.97
CA ASP A 140 -4.18 -13.90 -26.55
C ASP A 140 -3.53 -14.26 -25.19
N GLY A 141 -4.35 -14.73 -24.26
CA GLY A 141 -3.92 -14.94 -22.87
C GLY A 141 -3.64 -13.68 -22.07
N GLY A 142 -4.08 -12.49 -22.55
CA GLY A 142 -4.01 -11.25 -21.81
C GLY A 142 -4.98 -11.22 -20.61
N ILE A 143 -4.48 -10.89 -19.41
CA ILE A 143 -5.29 -10.85 -18.19
C ILE A 143 -5.05 -9.54 -17.42
N ILE A 144 -6.14 -8.89 -17.00
CA ILE A 144 -6.13 -7.79 -16.02
C ILE A 144 -6.43 -8.40 -14.66
N LEU A 145 -5.57 -8.11 -13.67
CA LEU A 145 -5.71 -8.66 -12.32
C LEU A 145 -6.65 -7.81 -11.44
N GLY A 146 -6.71 -6.50 -11.65
CA GLY A 146 -7.72 -5.62 -11.08
C GLY A 146 -7.57 -5.37 -9.57
N GLN A 147 -6.58 -4.60 -9.15
CA GLN A 147 -6.25 -4.38 -7.73
C GLN A 147 -7.40 -3.80 -6.88
N PHE A 148 -8.37 -3.09 -7.49
CA PHE A 148 -9.47 -2.43 -6.76
C PHE A 148 -10.71 -3.32 -6.56
N GLU A 149 -10.79 -4.45 -7.26
CA GLU A 149 -11.93 -5.37 -7.25
C GLU A 149 -11.55 -6.82 -6.95
N ASN A 150 -10.25 -7.15 -7.01
CA ASN A 150 -9.76 -8.51 -6.82
C ASN A 150 -9.71 -8.91 -5.33
N PRO A 151 -10.47 -9.93 -4.90
CA PRO A 151 -10.51 -10.37 -3.49
C PRO A 151 -9.17 -10.95 -3.00
N ALA A 152 -8.26 -11.34 -3.88
CA ALA A 152 -6.92 -11.76 -3.50
C ALA A 152 -6.12 -10.64 -2.83
N ASN A 153 -6.46 -9.37 -3.08
CA ASN A 153 -5.82 -8.22 -2.44
C ASN A 153 -6.09 -8.19 -0.92
N PRO A 154 -7.31 -8.01 -0.41
CA PRO A 154 -7.54 -8.05 1.04
C PRO A 154 -7.17 -9.41 1.64
N LYS A 155 -7.36 -10.52 0.93
CA LYS A 155 -6.97 -11.85 1.38
C LYS A 155 -5.46 -11.95 1.63
N ALA A 156 -4.61 -11.35 0.82
CA ALA A 156 -3.16 -11.31 1.04
C ALA A 156 -2.81 -10.75 2.43
N HIS A 157 -3.51 -9.69 2.84
CA HIS A 157 -3.28 -9.05 4.12
C HIS A 157 -3.90 -9.80 5.29
N PHE A 158 -5.04 -10.43 5.09
CA PHE A 158 -5.66 -11.31 6.09
C PHE A 158 -4.77 -12.52 6.38
N ASP A 159 -4.18 -13.12 5.33
CA ASP A 159 -3.38 -14.34 5.47
C ASP A 159 -1.92 -14.07 5.89
N THR A 160 -1.40 -12.85 5.72
CA THR A 160 0.04 -12.56 5.98
C THR A 160 0.26 -11.36 6.89
N THR A 161 -0.09 -10.16 6.48
CA THR A 161 0.21 -8.91 7.21
C THR A 161 -0.44 -8.88 8.58
N GLY A 162 -1.71 -9.29 8.67
CA GLY A 162 -2.44 -9.37 9.94
C GLY A 162 -1.81 -10.34 10.93
N PRO A 163 -1.57 -11.62 10.54
CA PRO A 163 -0.84 -12.58 11.37
C PRO A 163 0.52 -12.09 11.82
N GLU A 164 1.34 -11.52 10.93
CA GLU A 164 2.66 -10.97 11.27
C GLU A 164 2.56 -9.88 12.35
N ILE A 165 1.63 -8.93 12.21
CA ILE A 165 1.42 -7.89 13.22
C ILE A 165 1.02 -8.51 14.56
N TRP A 166 0.10 -9.47 14.55
CA TRP A 166 -0.36 -10.13 15.75
C TRP A 166 0.74 -10.90 16.48
N GLU A 167 1.52 -11.68 15.73
CA GLU A 167 2.62 -12.48 16.26
C GLU A 167 3.76 -11.60 16.79
N ASP A 168 4.19 -10.60 16.02
CA ASP A 168 5.31 -9.72 16.37
C ASP A 168 5.00 -8.77 17.54
N THR A 169 3.72 -8.59 17.89
CA THR A 169 3.28 -7.80 19.05
C THR A 169 2.80 -8.66 20.23
N ASP A 170 2.91 -9.99 20.16
CA ASP A 170 2.32 -10.93 21.14
C ASP A 170 0.83 -10.64 21.37
N GLY A 171 0.10 -10.21 20.32
CA GLY A 171 -1.32 -9.83 20.40
C GLY A 171 -1.59 -8.47 21.07
N ASN A 172 -0.55 -7.72 21.41
CA ASN A 172 -0.69 -6.44 22.10
C ASN A 172 -0.90 -5.29 21.09
N VAL A 173 -2.07 -5.29 20.45
CA VAL A 173 -2.54 -4.29 19.50
C VAL A 173 -3.87 -3.74 19.95
N ASP A 174 -3.97 -2.42 20.12
CA ASP A 174 -5.23 -1.74 20.46
C ASP A 174 -5.79 -0.96 19.27
N PHE A 175 -4.89 -0.42 18.42
CA PHE A 175 -5.25 0.30 17.21
C PHE A 175 -4.44 -0.22 16.02
N PHE A 176 -5.10 -0.32 14.86
CA PHE A 176 -4.44 -0.49 13.57
C PHE A 176 -4.79 0.69 12.66
N VAL A 177 -3.77 1.37 12.15
CA VAL A 177 -3.90 2.58 11.32
C VAL A 177 -3.33 2.33 9.94
N ALA A 178 -4.10 2.55 8.90
CA ALA A 178 -3.61 2.44 7.53
C ALA A 178 -4.30 3.41 6.56
N GLY A 179 -3.54 3.93 5.61
CA GLY A 179 -4.07 4.71 4.49
C GLY A 179 -4.89 3.87 3.52
N VAL A 180 -6.00 4.42 3.04
CA VAL A 180 -6.91 3.74 2.11
C VAL A 180 -6.62 4.15 0.67
N GLY A 181 -5.92 3.26 -0.06
CA GLY A 181 -5.80 3.33 -1.52
C GLY A 181 -6.80 2.37 -2.16
N THR A 182 -6.46 1.08 -2.25
CA THR A 182 -7.40 0.02 -2.65
C THR A 182 -8.27 -0.49 -1.49
N GLY A 183 -7.90 -0.16 -0.26
CA GLY A 183 -8.60 -0.66 0.93
C GLY A 183 -8.23 -2.08 1.36
N GLY A 184 -7.48 -2.82 0.53
CA GLY A 184 -7.12 -4.22 0.82
C GLY A 184 -6.33 -4.40 2.12
N THR A 185 -5.37 -3.52 2.39
CA THR A 185 -4.58 -3.54 3.63
C THR A 185 -5.48 -3.36 4.85
N LEU A 186 -6.29 -2.29 4.86
CA LEU A 186 -7.17 -1.99 5.99
C LEU A 186 -8.18 -3.11 6.24
N SER A 187 -8.80 -3.63 5.17
CA SER A 187 -9.78 -4.70 5.24
C SER A 187 -9.17 -6.02 5.71
N GLY A 188 -8.07 -6.44 5.09
CA GLY A 188 -7.46 -7.73 5.41
C GLY A 188 -6.88 -7.76 6.82
N VAL A 189 -6.06 -6.78 7.19
CA VAL A 189 -5.47 -6.68 8.54
C VAL A 189 -6.56 -6.46 9.58
N GLY A 190 -7.48 -5.52 9.34
CA GLY A 190 -8.53 -5.18 10.28
C GLY A 190 -9.43 -6.38 10.61
N ASN A 191 -9.89 -7.11 9.59
CA ASN A 191 -10.69 -8.32 9.78
C ASN A 191 -9.91 -9.41 10.51
N PHE A 192 -8.62 -9.60 10.22
CA PHE A 192 -7.80 -10.56 10.93
C PHE A 192 -7.65 -10.19 12.42
N LEU A 193 -7.24 -8.96 12.71
CA LEU A 193 -7.04 -8.51 14.10
C LEU A 193 -8.32 -8.57 14.92
N LYS A 194 -9.44 -8.11 14.35
CA LYS A 194 -10.77 -8.23 15.02
C LYS A 194 -11.21 -9.67 15.23
N SER A 195 -10.80 -10.60 14.38
CA SER A 195 -11.05 -12.04 14.61
C SER A 195 -10.28 -12.62 15.81
N LYS A 196 -9.15 -11.97 16.18
CA LYS A 196 -8.33 -12.36 17.35
C LYS A 196 -8.72 -11.61 18.62
N LYS A 197 -8.99 -10.31 18.50
CA LYS A 197 -9.33 -9.40 19.59
C LYS A 197 -10.38 -8.41 19.08
N ALA A 198 -11.65 -8.64 19.42
CA ALA A 198 -12.79 -7.92 18.84
C ALA A 198 -12.82 -6.41 19.12
N ASP A 199 -12.14 -5.97 20.18
CA ASP A 199 -12.05 -4.57 20.60
C ASP A 199 -10.90 -3.78 19.95
N VAL A 200 -10.09 -4.39 19.09
CA VAL A 200 -9.10 -3.66 18.28
C VAL A 200 -9.81 -2.60 17.44
N LYS A 201 -9.35 -1.38 17.54
CA LYS A 201 -9.84 -0.25 16.74
C LYS A 201 -9.09 -0.16 15.42
N VAL A 202 -9.81 -0.15 14.33
CA VAL A 202 -9.28 0.00 12.97
C VAL A 202 -9.55 1.41 12.49
N VAL A 203 -8.49 2.13 12.12
CA VAL A 203 -8.56 3.55 11.74
C VAL A 203 -8.15 3.70 10.27
N ALA A 204 -9.09 4.20 9.48
CA ALA A 204 -8.88 4.51 8.07
C ALA A 204 -8.27 5.91 7.94
N VAL A 205 -7.22 6.03 7.13
CA VAL A 205 -6.64 7.34 6.79
C VAL A 205 -6.96 7.67 5.34
N GLU A 206 -7.52 8.87 5.12
CA GLU A 206 -7.80 9.42 3.80
C GLU A 206 -7.24 10.84 3.65
N PRO A 207 -7.04 11.35 2.41
CA PRO A 207 -6.64 12.75 2.22
C PRO A 207 -7.78 13.70 2.61
N GLN A 208 -7.49 14.72 3.39
CA GLN A 208 -8.48 15.72 3.81
C GLN A 208 -9.19 16.42 2.65
N THR A 209 -8.50 16.60 1.52
CA THR A 209 -9.09 17.23 0.32
C THR A 209 -9.76 16.23 -0.62
N SER A 210 -9.80 14.94 -0.26
CA SER A 210 -10.49 13.87 -0.97
C SER A 210 -11.18 12.92 0.01
N PRO A 211 -12.14 13.43 0.81
CA PRO A 211 -12.74 12.72 1.95
C PRO A 211 -13.86 11.78 1.47
N VAL A 212 -13.52 10.80 0.64
CA VAL A 212 -14.48 9.86 0.04
C VAL A 212 -15.18 9.01 1.08
N LEU A 213 -14.45 8.59 2.13
CA LEU A 213 -15.01 7.69 3.15
C LEU A 213 -15.85 8.45 4.16
N SER A 214 -15.43 9.65 4.57
CA SER A 214 -16.11 10.45 5.58
C SER A 214 -17.21 11.35 5.01
N GLU A 215 -17.02 11.91 3.78
CA GLU A 215 -17.91 12.92 3.21
C GLU A 215 -18.52 12.53 1.85
N GLY A 216 -18.09 11.39 1.27
CA GLY A 216 -18.68 10.83 0.04
C GLY A 216 -18.25 11.52 -1.27
N HIS A 217 -17.22 12.36 -1.25
CA HIS A 217 -16.71 13.01 -2.47
C HIS A 217 -15.19 12.95 -2.59
N GLY A 218 -14.69 12.80 -3.82
CA GLY A 218 -13.27 12.87 -4.14
C GLY A 218 -12.83 14.28 -4.50
N GLY A 219 -11.53 14.53 -4.37
CA GLY A 219 -10.91 15.80 -4.75
C GLY A 219 -9.41 15.64 -5.04
N PRO A 220 -8.75 16.68 -5.56
CA PRO A 220 -7.31 16.65 -5.81
C PRO A 220 -6.52 16.67 -4.49
N HIS A 221 -5.50 15.82 -4.41
CA HIS A 221 -4.58 15.75 -3.28
C HIS A 221 -3.17 15.36 -3.73
N LYS A 222 -2.18 15.48 -2.82
CA LYS A 222 -0.77 15.18 -3.09
C LYS A 222 -0.26 13.93 -2.36
N ILE A 223 -1.09 13.24 -1.59
CA ILE A 223 -0.71 12.04 -0.83
C ILE A 223 -0.76 10.84 -1.77
N GLN A 224 0.35 10.57 -2.48
CA GLN A 224 0.42 9.47 -3.43
C GLN A 224 0.24 8.11 -2.72
N GLY A 225 -0.50 7.21 -3.37
CA GLY A 225 -0.72 5.84 -2.90
C GLY A 225 -2.02 5.59 -2.14
N ILE A 226 -2.72 6.65 -1.72
CA ILE A 226 -4.04 6.59 -1.09
C ILE A 226 -5.01 7.54 -1.79
N GLY A 227 -6.28 7.53 -1.41
CA GLY A 227 -7.27 8.48 -1.93
C GLY A 227 -7.61 8.26 -3.41
N ALA A 228 -8.14 7.10 -3.76
CA ALA A 228 -8.47 6.74 -5.15
C ALA A 228 -9.58 7.59 -5.78
N GLY A 229 -10.31 8.39 -4.98
CA GLY A 229 -11.43 9.22 -5.43
C GLY A 229 -12.78 8.50 -5.48
N PHE A 230 -12.81 7.24 -5.10
CA PHE A 230 -14.01 6.38 -5.00
C PHE A 230 -13.81 5.33 -3.90
N VAL A 231 -14.89 4.67 -3.50
CA VAL A 231 -14.84 3.53 -2.55
C VAL A 231 -14.52 2.26 -3.34
N PRO A 232 -13.35 1.61 -3.11
CA PRO A 232 -12.98 0.39 -3.83
C PRO A 232 -13.79 -0.83 -3.38
N ASP A 233 -14.04 -1.80 -4.29
CA ASP A 233 -14.74 -3.05 -3.96
C ASP A 233 -13.94 -3.92 -2.98
N THR A 234 -12.61 -3.76 -2.93
CA THR A 234 -11.72 -4.45 -2.00
C THR A 234 -11.70 -3.84 -0.60
N LEU A 235 -12.43 -2.74 -0.36
CA LEU A 235 -12.61 -2.14 0.96
C LEU A 235 -13.87 -2.68 1.65
N ASP A 236 -13.68 -3.35 2.78
CA ASP A 236 -14.77 -3.64 3.72
C ASP A 236 -15.08 -2.37 4.53
N THR A 237 -16.16 -1.69 4.17
CA THR A 237 -16.58 -0.43 4.83
C THR A 237 -17.09 -0.62 6.25
N LYS A 238 -17.20 -1.86 6.74
CA LYS A 238 -17.62 -2.18 8.11
C LYS A 238 -16.45 -2.50 9.02
N VAL A 239 -15.23 -2.59 8.48
CA VAL A 239 -14.06 -3.01 9.26
C VAL A 239 -13.51 -1.91 10.14
N TYR A 240 -13.55 -0.66 9.68
CA TYR A 240 -12.99 0.48 10.41
C TYR A 240 -13.98 1.10 11.39
N ASP A 241 -13.44 1.58 12.50
CA ASP A 241 -14.19 2.20 13.61
C ASP A 241 -14.12 3.74 13.54
N GLU A 242 -13.06 4.28 12.91
CA GLU A 242 -12.81 5.71 12.79
C GLU A 242 -12.16 6.02 11.43
N ILE A 243 -12.41 7.23 10.93
CA ILE A 243 -11.76 7.78 9.74
C ILE A 243 -11.03 9.06 10.14
N LEU A 244 -9.75 9.17 9.79
CA LEU A 244 -8.95 10.37 10.01
C LEU A 244 -8.53 10.98 8.67
N PRO A 245 -9.15 12.11 8.27
CA PRO A 245 -8.73 12.88 7.12
C PRO A 245 -7.43 13.63 7.43
N ILE A 246 -6.37 13.40 6.64
CA ILE A 246 -5.05 13.99 6.85
C ILE A 246 -4.72 15.00 5.74
N ALA A 247 -4.26 16.18 6.14
CA ALA A 247 -3.81 17.22 5.22
C ALA A 247 -2.52 16.84 4.50
N ASN A 248 -2.32 17.35 3.26
CA ASN A 248 -1.10 17.11 2.48
C ASN A 248 0.16 17.53 3.26
N GLU A 249 0.11 18.68 3.90
CA GLU A 249 1.21 19.27 4.66
C GLU A 249 1.59 18.40 5.87
N ALA A 250 0.61 17.84 6.55
CA ALA A 250 0.84 16.93 7.67
C ALA A 250 1.48 15.62 7.20
N ALA A 251 1.02 15.05 6.07
CA ALA A 251 1.61 13.87 5.48
C ALA A 251 3.08 14.11 5.07
N PHE A 252 3.37 15.25 4.45
CA PHE A 252 4.73 15.61 4.01
C PHE A 252 5.65 15.87 5.20
N SER A 253 5.20 16.66 6.17
CA SER A 253 5.96 16.97 7.38
C SER A 253 6.31 15.71 8.16
N ASN A 254 5.37 14.79 8.37
CA ASN A 254 5.62 13.57 9.11
C ASN A 254 6.51 12.57 8.34
N ALA A 255 6.41 12.50 7.01
CA ALA A 255 7.33 11.68 6.20
C ALA A 255 8.77 12.19 6.29
N ASN A 256 8.98 13.51 6.30
CA ASN A 256 10.27 14.14 6.51
C ASN A 256 10.78 13.98 7.94
N ASP A 257 9.87 14.13 8.91
CA ASP A 257 10.20 14.08 10.33
C ASP A 257 10.70 12.71 10.78
N ILE A 258 10.03 11.63 10.38
CA ILE A 258 10.47 10.28 10.74
C ILE A 258 11.85 9.96 10.16
N ALA A 259 12.18 10.45 8.96
CA ALA A 259 13.49 10.27 8.38
C ALA A 259 14.59 10.92 9.23
N LYS A 260 14.32 12.12 9.79
CA LYS A 260 15.26 12.87 10.62
C LYS A 260 15.29 12.43 12.09
N THR A 261 14.22 11.79 12.57
CA THR A 261 14.05 11.44 13.99
C THR A 261 14.34 9.97 14.27
N GLU A 262 13.87 9.06 13.40
CA GLU A 262 14.07 7.61 13.53
C GLU A 262 15.07 7.04 12.51
N GLY A 263 15.52 7.83 11.54
CA GLY A 263 16.41 7.36 10.48
C GLY A 263 15.72 6.45 9.44
N ILE A 264 14.40 6.54 9.30
CA ILE A 264 13.61 5.68 8.41
C ILE A 264 13.04 6.51 7.27
N LEU A 265 13.49 6.27 6.04
CA LEU A 265 13.03 6.99 4.86
C LEU A 265 11.78 6.30 4.28
N VAL A 266 10.61 6.92 4.44
CA VAL A 266 9.30 6.38 4.05
C VAL A 266 8.57 7.28 3.05
N GLY A 267 7.58 6.73 2.35
CA GLY A 267 6.76 7.47 1.41
C GLY A 267 5.75 8.42 2.07
N ILE A 268 5.11 9.25 1.25
CA ILE A 268 4.17 10.29 1.69
C ILE A 268 2.97 9.70 2.44
N SER A 269 2.42 8.58 1.97
CA SER A 269 1.29 7.91 2.64
C SER A 269 1.66 7.30 3.99
N SER A 270 2.94 6.96 4.21
CA SER A 270 3.46 6.60 5.54
C SER A 270 3.46 7.80 6.48
N GLY A 271 3.81 8.98 5.97
CA GLY A 271 3.69 10.23 6.74
C GLY A 271 2.25 10.55 7.14
N ALA A 272 1.28 10.25 6.26
CA ALA A 272 -0.14 10.39 6.61
C ALA A 272 -0.57 9.39 7.70
N ALA A 273 -0.14 8.13 7.61
CA ALA A 273 -0.41 7.13 8.64
C ALA A 273 0.24 7.50 10.00
N LEU A 274 1.47 8.05 9.96
CA LEU A 274 2.15 8.55 11.16
C LEU A 274 1.41 9.75 11.77
N ALA A 275 0.94 10.71 10.96
CA ALA A 275 0.16 11.85 11.45
C ALA A 275 -1.09 11.38 12.20
N ALA A 276 -1.82 10.42 11.64
CA ALA A 276 -2.99 9.83 12.30
C ALA A 276 -2.62 9.08 13.59
N ALA A 277 -1.52 8.31 13.58
CA ALA A 277 -1.05 7.60 14.77
C ALA A 277 -0.63 8.56 15.90
N ILE A 278 0.03 9.66 15.57
CA ILE A 278 0.40 10.71 16.54
C ILE A 278 -0.86 11.37 17.12
N GLU A 279 -1.87 11.67 16.30
CA GLU A 279 -3.13 12.22 16.76
C GLU A 279 -3.82 11.31 17.78
N LEU A 280 -3.92 10.00 17.45
CA LEU A 280 -4.49 9.00 18.35
C LEU A 280 -3.68 8.84 19.64
N ALA A 281 -2.34 8.85 19.53
CA ALA A 281 -1.44 8.64 20.66
C ALA A 281 -1.39 9.80 21.66
N LYS A 282 -1.81 11.00 21.23
CA LYS A 282 -1.96 12.17 22.10
C LYS A 282 -3.24 12.17 22.93
N ARG A 283 -4.23 11.37 22.57
CA ARG A 283 -5.51 11.33 23.27
C ARG A 283 -5.32 10.68 24.65
N GLU A 284 -5.77 11.33 25.71
CA GLU A 284 -5.60 10.84 27.10
C GLU A 284 -6.24 9.47 27.31
N GLU A 285 -7.39 9.19 26.68
CA GLU A 285 -8.07 7.90 26.75
C GLU A 285 -7.29 6.75 26.10
N ASN A 286 -6.26 7.07 25.34
CA ASN A 286 -5.37 6.11 24.70
C ASN A 286 -4.06 5.90 25.44
N ALA A 287 -3.89 6.50 26.61
CA ALA A 287 -2.68 6.33 27.41
C ALA A 287 -2.39 4.85 27.68
N GLY A 288 -1.14 4.43 27.45
CA GLY A 288 -0.68 3.05 27.64
C GLY A 288 -1.11 2.05 26.56
N LYS A 289 -1.89 2.45 25.55
CA LYS A 289 -2.29 1.59 24.44
C LYS A 289 -1.20 1.46 23.38
N THR A 290 -1.31 0.42 22.55
CA THR A 290 -0.40 0.17 21.41
C THR A 290 -1.12 0.47 20.09
N ILE A 291 -0.55 1.40 19.32
CA ILE A 291 -1.04 1.83 18.01
C ILE A 291 -0.07 1.32 16.95
N VAL A 292 -0.54 0.41 16.09
CA VAL A 292 0.25 -0.07 14.95
C VAL A 292 -0.15 0.68 13.70
N ALA A 293 0.80 1.41 13.11
CA ALA A 293 0.61 2.14 11.84
C ALA A 293 1.37 1.42 10.72
N LEU A 294 0.72 1.19 9.57
CA LEU A 294 1.37 0.58 8.41
C LEU A 294 2.00 1.66 7.52
N PHE A 295 3.29 1.48 7.24
CA PHE A 295 4.10 2.34 6.35
C PHE A 295 4.31 1.63 5.03
N PRO A 296 3.57 2.04 3.96
CA PRO A 296 3.43 1.23 2.75
C PRO A 296 4.68 1.07 1.90
N ASP A 297 5.58 2.07 1.85
CA ASP A 297 6.70 2.05 0.90
C ASP A 297 7.89 2.90 1.32
N THR A 298 8.98 2.79 0.52
CA THR A 298 10.22 3.57 0.68
C THR A 298 10.05 5.02 0.22
N GLY A 299 10.70 5.95 0.92
CA GLY A 299 10.77 7.36 0.55
C GLY A 299 11.63 7.67 -0.68
N GLU A 300 12.51 6.76 -1.10
CA GLU A 300 13.36 6.95 -2.28
C GLU A 300 12.57 7.27 -3.55
N ARG A 301 11.34 6.79 -3.65
CA ARG A 301 10.42 7.05 -4.78
C ARG A 301 9.90 8.48 -4.84
N TYR A 302 10.17 9.29 -3.83
CA TYR A 302 9.58 10.63 -3.64
C TYR A 302 10.63 11.73 -3.51
N LEU A 303 11.93 11.44 -3.72
CA LEU A 303 13.01 12.42 -3.59
C LEU A 303 12.82 13.62 -4.54
N SER A 304 12.30 13.39 -5.74
CA SER A 304 12.02 14.46 -6.71
C SER A 304 10.72 15.24 -6.44
N THR A 305 9.92 14.84 -5.46
CA THR A 305 8.63 15.49 -5.16
C THR A 305 8.75 16.71 -4.22
N GLY A 306 9.94 16.95 -3.68
CA GLY A 306 10.18 18.03 -2.72
C GLY A 306 9.78 17.69 -1.28
N VAL A 307 9.24 16.51 -0.97
CA VAL A 307 8.81 16.12 0.38
C VAL A 307 9.93 16.14 1.41
N PHE A 308 11.18 15.93 0.97
CA PHE A 308 12.36 15.91 1.85
C PHE A 308 13.23 17.18 1.75
N ASN A 309 12.76 18.23 1.07
CA ASN A 309 13.52 19.48 0.83
C ASN A 309 13.36 20.52 1.95
N SER A 310 12.65 20.22 3.03
CA SER A 310 12.39 21.13 4.17
C SER A 310 13.21 20.77 5.41
#